data_5ba3d309e3a1661f8e863a08710edd42
#
_entry.id   5ba3d309e3a1661f8e863a08710edd42
#
_cell.length_a   1.000
_cell.length_b   1.000
_cell.length_c   1.000
_cell.angle_alpha   90.00
_cell.angle_beta   90.00
_cell.angle_gamma   90.00
#
_symmetry.space_group_name_H-M   'P 1'
#
loop_
_entity.id
_entity.type
_entity.pdbx_description
1 polymer ?
#
loop_
_entity_poly.entity_id
_entity_poly.type
_entity_poly.pdbx_seq_one_letter_code
_entity_poly.pdbx_strand_id
1 'polypeptide(L)'
;MKRLFTTPSLRGRQPEAISTPITGLLTALRRMCRRATALLAMTIILVSCAPVDLNAPMPTYDTGIEPNAWVQIPAGEFHFGQHEDIATTDAYEIMVTDVTAQQYADFLNAALADGTIKADAEQIVGFYPGDEFRGVKHEEKIEAGDWLFIPLNDPSQRIQFDGKTFTVESGYENHPMTSVTWFGAWGYCGYYESRLPTEMEWEKAARGTDERPFPWGDEIARENANFYSSRDPFEDMSTFGSRTSPVGFYNGKNYDSYQTIDSASPYGLYDMAGNVWQWTGDVYEGMHYRFMRGGSKDVYDMDLRVWVRNNATPTYFSPGVGFRCVK
;
A
#
# COMPACT_ATOMS: atom_id res chain seq x y z
N MET A 1 60.03 38.13 -17.22
CA MET A 1 60.37 39.56 -17.22
C MET A 1 59.63 40.27 -16.11
N LYS A 2 60.40 40.91 -15.27
CA LYS A 2 60.00 41.73 -14.10
C LYS A 2 59.25 42.99 -14.56
N ARG A 3 58.27 43.46 -13.80
CA ARG A 3 58.26 44.83 -13.27
C ARG A 3 57.26 45.00 -12.16
N LEU A 4 57.80 45.30 -11.01
CA LEU A 4 57.20 45.96 -9.83
C LEU A 4 56.76 47.38 -10.23
N PHE A 5 55.71 47.91 -9.61
CA PHE A 5 55.61 49.28 -9.21
C PHE A 5 54.94 49.44 -7.85
N THR A 6 55.57 50.27 -7.04
CA THR A 6 55.41 50.59 -5.63
C THR A 6 54.36 51.67 -5.41
N THR A 7 53.83 51.66 -4.16
CA THR A 7 52.94 52.61 -3.48
C THR A 7 53.40 54.09 -3.54
N PRO A 8 52.43 55.02 -3.21
CA PRO A 8 52.63 55.76 -1.98
C PRO A 8 51.40 55.94 -1.06
N SER A 9 51.73 56.02 0.21
CA SER A 9 50.96 56.36 1.40
C SER A 9 50.45 57.78 1.38
N LEU A 10 49.21 58.03 1.81
CA LEU A 10 48.75 59.30 2.33
C LEU A 10 47.96 59.10 3.63
N ARG A 11 48.55 59.63 4.72
CA ARG A 11 47.92 59.86 6.01
C ARG A 11 46.87 60.99 5.89
N GLY A 12 45.70 60.82 6.46
CA GLY A 12 44.70 61.86 6.61
C GLY A 12 43.73 61.56 7.78
N ARG A 13 43.91 62.29 8.81
CA ARG A 13 43.14 62.63 10.02
C ARG A 13 41.76 61.97 10.20
N GLN A 14 41.56 61.39 11.38
CA GLN A 14 40.24 61.03 11.94
C GLN A 14 39.42 62.26 12.34
N PRO A 15 38.10 62.24 12.15
CA PRO A 15 37.20 63.09 12.88
C PRO A 15 36.62 62.37 14.12
N GLU A 16 36.55 63.08 15.24
CA GLU A 16 35.98 62.61 16.51
C GLU A 16 34.51 62.16 16.38
N ALA A 17 34.19 61.05 16.98
CA ALA A 17 32.83 60.52 17.02
C ALA A 17 32.04 61.12 18.17
N ILE A 18 30.99 61.87 17.86
CA ILE A 18 29.94 62.28 18.81
C ILE A 18 29.07 61.04 19.05
N SER A 19 29.17 60.44 20.25
CA SER A 19 28.35 59.32 20.67
C SER A 19 26.91 59.78 20.93
N THR A 20 25.96 59.36 20.12
CA THR A 20 24.54 59.54 20.36
C THR A 20 23.94 58.30 21.04
N PRO A 21 22.98 58.43 21.96
CA PRO A 21 22.45 57.30 22.77
C PRO A 21 21.51 56.32 22.03
N ILE A 22 21.44 56.38 20.71
CA ILE A 22 20.55 55.56 19.89
C ILE A 22 21.08 54.11 19.67
N THR A 23 22.37 53.88 19.81
CA THR A 23 22.94 52.55 19.64
C THR A 23 22.57 51.53 20.72
N GLY A 24 22.24 51.97 21.92
CA GLY A 24 21.82 51.11 23.03
C GLY A 24 20.43 50.49 22.81
N LEU A 25 19.50 51.26 22.25
CA LEU A 25 18.14 50.82 22.04
C LEU A 25 18.02 49.78 20.93
N LEU A 26 18.78 49.97 19.85
CA LEU A 26 18.83 49.02 18.73
C LEU A 26 19.50 47.67 19.11
N THR A 27 20.45 47.69 20.01
CA THR A 27 21.14 46.47 20.50
C THR A 27 20.20 45.69 21.46
N ALA A 28 19.42 46.40 22.29
CA ALA A 28 18.42 45.79 23.16
C ALA A 28 17.26 45.16 22.35
N LEU A 29 16.75 45.84 21.33
CA LEU A 29 15.72 45.33 20.45
C LEU A 29 16.21 44.10 19.65
N ARG A 30 17.44 44.10 19.14
CA ARG A 30 18.02 42.92 18.44
C ARG A 30 18.23 41.73 19.39
N ARG A 31 18.54 41.95 20.67
CA ARG A 31 18.61 40.87 21.65
C ARG A 31 17.24 40.33 22.04
N MET A 32 16.21 41.15 22.12
CA MET A 32 14.83 40.72 22.38
C MET A 32 14.27 39.96 21.20
N CYS A 33 14.44 40.41 19.95
CA CYS A 33 14.04 39.67 18.76
C CYS A 33 14.75 38.33 18.61
N ARG A 34 16.04 38.24 18.91
CA ARG A 34 16.76 36.94 18.87
C ARG A 34 16.29 35.97 19.96
N ARG A 35 15.87 36.47 21.14
CA ARG A 35 15.29 35.63 22.20
C ARG A 35 13.88 35.20 21.87
N ALA A 36 13.07 36.06 21.25
CA ALA A 36 11.73 35.71 20.82
C ALA A 36 11.72 34.67 19.67
N THR A 37 12.62 34.82 18.68
CA THR A 37 12.79 33.83 17.60
C THR A 37 13.36 32.51 18.10
N ALA A 38 14.26 32.52 19.08
CA ALA A 38 14.78 31.27 19.67
C ALA A 38 13.70 30.54 20.50
N LEU A 39 12.86 31.26 21.23
CA LEU A 39 11.73 30.67 21.96
C LEU A 39 10.64 30.14 21.00
N LEU A 40 10.36 30.86 19.93
CA LEU A 40 9.40 30.40 18.91
C LEU A 40 9.90 29.16 18.17
N ALA A 41 11.20 29.15 17.82
CA ALA A 41 11.85 27.98 17.21
C ALA A 41 11.88 26.77 18.17
N MET A 42 12.12 26.99 19.46
CA MET A 42 12.06 25.93 20.47
C MET A 42 10.64 25.40 20.69
N THR A 43 9.63 26.26 20.61
CA THR A 43 8.23 25.83 20.74
C THR A 43 7.78 25.03 19.52
N ILE A 44 8.22 25.39 18.31
CA ILE A 44 7.94 24.64 17.08
C ILE A 44 8.65 23.27 17.09
N ILE A 45 9.89 23.19 17.60
CA ILE A 45 10.65 21.93 17.73
C ILE A 45 10.01 21.02 18.79
N LEU A 46 9.44 21.56 19.87
CA LEU A 46 8.77 20.77 20.90
C LEU A 46 7.41 20.23 20.46
N VAL A 47 6.73 20.88 19.50
CA VAL A 47 5.48 20.35 18.92
C VAL A 47 5.76 19.24 17.91
N SER A 48 6.93 19.22 17.25
CA SER A 48 7.32 18.16 16.32
C SER A 48 7.85 16.88 17.00
N CYS A 49 8.02 16.88 18.32
CA CYS A 49 8.46 15.74 19.14
C CYS A 49 7.38 15.29 20.14
N ALA A 50 6.10 15.48 19.83
CA ALA A 50 5.06 14.80 20.61
C ALA A 50 5.31 13.29 20.46
N PRO A 51 5.41 12.53 21.57
CA PRO A 51 5.54 11.09 21.47
C PRO A 51 4.34 10.56 20.68
N VAL A 52 4.61 9.75 19.65
CA VAL A 52 3.55 9.02 18.93
C VAL A 52 2.87 8.13 19.98
N ASP A 53 1.58 8.31 20.16
CA ASP A 53 0.80 7.39 20.99
C ASP A 53 0.63 6.09 20.21
N LEU A 54 1.43 5.10 20.56
CA LEU A 54 1.38 3.77 19.92
C LEU A 54 0.06 3.03 20.20
N ASN A 55 -0.74 3.50 21.16
CA ASN A 55 -2.07 2.99 21.46
C ASN A 55 -3.18 3.86 20.85
N ALA A 56 -2.86 4.91 20.11
CA ALA A 56 -3.87 5.67 19.41
C ALA A 56 -4.68 4.75 18.48
N PRO A 57 -6.01 4.91 18.43
CA PRO A 57 -6.81 4.17 17.48
C PRO A 57 -6.32 4.44 16.06
N MET A 58 -6.48 3.44 15.18
CA MET A 58 -6.16 3.58 13.77
C MET A 58 -6.92 4.80 13.19
N PRO A 59 -6.24 5.71 12.49
CA PRO A 59 -6.95 6.81 11.84
C PRO A 59 -7.86 6.26 10.74
N THR A 60 -9.12 6.66 10.77
CA THR A 60 -10.11 6.29 9.76
C THR A 60 -10.28 7.42 8.76
N TYR A 61 -10.23 7.09 7.47
CA TYR A 61 -10.39 8.05 6.40
C TYR A 61 -11.49 7.59 5.45
N ASP A 62 -12.43 8.50 5.14
CA ASP A 62 -13.38 8.29 4.05
C ASP A 62 -12.69 8.58 2.72
N THR A 63 -12.34 7.55 2.00
CA THR A 63 -11.74 7.67 0.66
C THR A 63 -12.76 8.11 -0.38
N GLY A 64 -14.05 7.87 -0.15
CA GLY A 64 -15.13 8.11 -1.11
C GLY A 64 -15.06 7.19 -2.32
N ILE A 65 -14.23 6.15 -2.28
CA ILE A 65 -14.18 5.10 -3.28
C ILE A 65 -15.07 3.95 -2.79
N GLU A 66 -16.02 3.54 -3.64
CA GLU A 66 -16.98 2.48 -3.33
C GLU A 66 -16.30 1.10 -3.45
N PRO A 67 -16.11 0.33 -2.35
CA PRO A 67 -15.42 -0.95 -2.40
C PRO A 67 -16.13 -2.02 -3.24
N ASN A 68 -17.44 -1.91 -3.43
CA ASN A 68 -18.22 -2.83 -4.26
C ASN A 68 -18.24 -2.46 -5.76
N ALA A 69 -17.51 -1.42 -6.15
CA ALA A 69 -17.47 -0.97 -7.55
C ALA A 69 -16.69 -1.95 -8.43
N TRP A 70 -17.20 -2.17 -9.62
CA TRP A 70 -16.55 -2.94 -10.68
C TRP A 70 -16.37 -2.07 -11.90
N VAL A 71 -15.31 -2.33 -12.67
CA VAL A 71 -15.04 -1.66 -13.93
C VAL A 71 -14.81 -2.67 -15.03
N GLN A 72 -15.33 -2.38 -16.22
CA GLN A 72 -15.15 -3.21 -17.40
C GLN A 72 -13.80 -2.90 -18.07
N ILE A 73 -12.99 -3.92 -18.29
CA ILE A 73 -11.77 -3.86 -19.08
C ILE A 73 -12.08 -4.39 -20.47
N PRO A 74 -11.85 -3.62 -21.56
CA PRO A 74 -12.16 -4.06 -22.91
C PRO A 74 -11.23 -5.19 -23.37
N ALA A 75 -11.74 -6.06 -24.23
CA ALA A 75 -10.91 -7.02 -24.95
C ALA A 75 -9.85 -6.32 -25.83
N GLY A 76 -8.76 -7.00 -26.11
CA GLY A 76 -7.75 -6.53 -27.05
C GLY A 76 -6.31 -6.64 -26.54
N GLU A 77 -5.40 -6.15 -27.37
CA GLU A 77 -3.96 -6.23 -27.12
C GLU A 77 -3.48 -5.22 -26.08
N PHE A 78 -2.38 -5.55 -25.40
CA PHE A 78 -1.66 -4.68 -24.48
C PHE A 78 -0.21 -5.15 -24.34
N HIS A 79 0.66 -4.31 -23.78
CA HIS A 79 2.04 -4.65 -23.46
C HIS A 79 2.12 -5.42 -22.14
N PHE A 80 2.65 -6.64 -22.14
CA PHE A 80 2.76 -7.51 -20.98
C PHE A 80 4.21 -7.75 -20.57
N GLY A 81 4.46 -7.72 -19.26
CA GLY A 81 5.78 -7.99 -18.70
C GLY A 81 6.78 -6.85 -18.87
N GLN A 82 8.01 -7.12 -18.43
CA GLN A 82 9.10 -6.12 -18.48
C GLN A 82 9.61 -5.87 -19.92
N HIS A 83 9.44 -6.83 -20.81
CA HIS A 83 9.92 -6.75 -22.20
C HIS A 83 8.82 -6.32 -23.17
N GLU A 84 7.65 -5.95 -22.62
CA GLU A 84 6.55 -5.37 -23.39
C GLU A 84 6.05 -6.28 -24.50
N ASP A 85 6.01 -7.60 -24.24
CA ASP A 85 5.48 -8.58 -25.16
C ASP A 85 4.00 -8.29 -25.42
N ILE A 86 3.56 -8.35 -26.69
CA ILE A 86 2.16 -8.17 -27.01
C ILE A 86 1.35 -9.37 -26.53
N ALA A 87 0.41 -9.11 -25.64
CA ALA A 87 -0.55 -10.07 -25.13
C ALA A 87 -1.98 -9.62 -25.38
N THR A 88 -2.93 -10.51 -25.28
CA THR A 88 -4.35 -10.24 -25.54
C THR A 88 -5.20 -10.80 -24.41
N THR A 89 -6.21 -10.07 -23.97
CA THR A 89 -7.27 -10.57 -23.08
C THR A 89 -8.63 -10.45 -23.74
N ASP A 90 -9.56 -11.31 -23.32
CA ASP A 90 -10.97 -11.06 -23.52
C ASP A 90 -11.44 -9.86 -22.69
N ALA A 91 -12.67 -9.41 -22.87
CA ALA A 91 -13.29 -8.42 -21.98
C ALA A 91 -13.67 -9.08 -20.65
N TYR A 92 -13.47 -8.37 -19.54
CA TYR A 92 -13.81 -8.83 -18.19
C TYR A 92 -14.17 -7.63 -17.30
N GLU A 93 -14.79 -7.90 -16.17
CA GLU A 93 -14.97 -6.91 -15.11
C GLU A 93 -14.03 -7.23 -13.94
N ILE A 94 -13.47 -6.19 -13.31
CA ILE A 94 -12.58 -6.31 -12.17
C ILE A 94 -12.99 -5.34 -11.06
N MET A 95 -12.81 -5.73 -9.81
CA MET A 95 -13.05 -4.84 -8.66
C MET A 95 -12.15 -3.62 -8.72
N VAL A 96 -12.71 -2.43 -8.47
CA VAL A 96 -11.97 -1.16 -8.48
C VAL A 96 -10.90 -1.10 -7.40
N THR A 97 -11.15 -1.75 -6.26
CA THR A 97 -10.23 -1.85 -5.12
C THR A 97 -9.94 -3.30 -4.76
N ASP A 98 -9.02 -3.51 -3.83
CA ASP A 98 -8.88 -4.80 -3.14
C ASP A 98 -10.15 -5.11 -2.34
N VAL A 99 -10.41 -6.40 -2.11
CA VAL A 99 -11.44 -6.86 -1.18
C VAL A 99 -11.10 -6.34 0.22
N THR A 100 -12.05 -5.68 0.87
CA THR A 100 -11.85 -5.14 2.21
C THR A 100 -12.02 -6.19 3.31
N ALA A 101 -11.48 -5.90 4.49
CA ALA A 101 -11.68 -6.75 5.66
C ALA A 101 -13.18 -6.90 6.01
N GLN A 102 -13.99 -5.82 5.84
CA GLN A 102 -15.43 -5.90 6.08
C GLN A 102 -16.13 -6.80 5.07
N GLN A 103 -15.84 -6.66 3.78
CA GLN A 103 -16.42 -7.55 2.75
C GLN A 103 -16.06 -9.02 3.02
N TYR A 104 -14.83 -9.27 3.47
CA TYR A 104 -14.41 -10.65 3.81
C TYR A 104 -15.11 -11.18 5.06
N ALA A 105 -15.28 -10.37 6.10
CA ALA A 105 -16.05 -10.75 7.30
C ALA A 105 -17.52 -11.04 6.98
N ASP A 106 -18.14 -10.26 6.09
CA ASP A 106 -19.51 -10.50 5.62
C ASP A 106 -19.62 -11.82 4.85
N PHE A 107 -18.65 -12.12 3.99
CA PHE A 107 -18.53 -13.44 3.33
C PHE A 107 -18.43 -14.56 4.35
N LEU A 108 -17.54 -14.45 5.33
CA LEU A 108 -17.35 -15.50 6.33
C LEU A 108 -18.62 -15.77 7.14
N ASN A 109 -19.37 -14.73 7.50
CA ASN A 109 -20.65 -14.86 8.20
C ASN A 109 -21.69 -15.58 7.35
N ALA A 110 -21.79 -15.25 6.07
CA ALA A 110 -22.70 -15.90 5.15
C ALA A 110 -22.32 -17.38 4.90
N ALA A 111 -21.04 -17.62 4.59
CA ALA A 111 -20.50 -18.94 4.27
C ALA A 111 -20.48 -19.90 5.49
N LEU A 112 -20.36 -19.36 6.71
CA LEU A 112 -20.52 -20.15 7.93
C LEU A 112 -22.00 -20.56 8.13
N ALA A 113 -22.92 -19.64 7.86
CA ALA A 113 -24.35 -19.89 8.03
C ALA A 113 -24.90 -20.93 7.05
N ASP A 114 -24.38 -20.97 5.82
CA ASP A 114 -24.79 -21.97 4.81
C ASP A 114 -23.91 -23.24 4.80
N GLY A 115 -22.85 -23.29 5.63
CA GLY A 115 -21.99 -24.47 5.78
C GLY A 115 -20.90 -24.61 4.70
N THR A 116 -20.66 -23.59 3.90
CA THR A 116 -19.58 -23.56 2.89
C THR A 116 -18.19 -23.58 3.53
N ILE A 117 -18.05 -22.97 4.73
CA ILE A 117 -16.81 -22.97 5.50
C ILE A 117 -16.99 -23.62 6.86
N LYS A 118 -15.87 -23.95 7.50
CA LYS A 118 -15.79 -24.40 8.88
C LYS A 118 -14.85 -23.46 9.64
N ALA A 119 -15.22 -23.14 10.88
CA ALA A 119 -14.42 -22.26 11.73
C ALA A 119 -14.25 -22.88 13.13
N ASP A 120 -13.07 -22.68 13.68
CA ASP A 120 -12.78 -22.90 15.09
C ASP A 120 -12.08 -21.65 15.68
N ALA A 121 -11.54 -21.74 16.89
CA ALA A 121 -10.88 -20.62 17.55
C ALA A 121 -9.52 -20.23 16.93
N GLU A 122 -8.95 -21.08 16.09
CA GLU A 122 -7.60 -20.91 15.56
C GLU A 122 -7.59 -20.58 14.07
N GLN A 123 -8.60 -21.08 13.31
CA GLN A 123 -8.57 -21.02 11.86
C GLN A 123 -9.94 -21.13 11.21
N ILE A 124 -10.00 -20.69 9.96
CA ILE A 124 -11.13 -20.92 9.06
C ILE A 124 -10.64 -21.74 7.90
N VAL A 125 -11.37 -22.78 7.56
CA VAL A 125 -11.10 -23.65 6.41
C VAL A 125 -12.32 -23.76 5.50
N GLY A 126 -12.06 -23.95 4.20
CA GLY A 126 -13.09 -24.22 3.21
C GLY A 126 -12.61 -25.24 2.19
N PHE A 127 -13.57 -25.83 1.49
CA PHE A 127 -13.32 -26.89 0.52
C PHE A 127 -12.64 -26.34 -0.75
N TYR A 128 -11.59 -27.01 -1.18
CA TYR A 128 -10.95 -26.82 -2.48
C TYR A 128 -10.91 -28.16 -3.25
N PRO A 129 -11.24 -28.18 -4.56
CA PRO A 129 -11.38 -29.43 -5.31
C PRO A 129 -10.05 -30.13 -5.65
N GLY A 130 -8.92 -29.50 -5.32
CA GLY A 130 -7.59 -29.98 -5.64
C GLY A 130 -7.09 -29.52 -7.01
N ASP A 131 -5.78 -29.68 -7.23
CA ASP A 131 -5.11 -29.39 -8.51
C ASP A 131 -4.73 -30.66 -9.24
N GLU A 132 -4.83 -30.65 -10.57
CA GLU A 132 -4.14 -31.59 -11.43
C GLU A 132 -2.67 -31.20 -11.56
N PHE A 133 -1.88 -31.52 -10.55
CA PHE A 133 -0.48 -31.15 -10.52
C PHE A 133 0.41 -32.18 -11.20
N ARG A 134 1.30 -31.71 -12.06
CA ARG A 134 2.33 -32.53 -12.75
C ARG A 134 3.75 -32.04 -12.45
N GLY A 135 3.96 -31.44 -11.26
CA GLY A 135 5.18 -30.77 -10.88
C GLY A 135 6.39 -31.67 -10.63
N VAL A 136 7.43 -31.08 -10.12
CA VAL A 136 8.71 -31.77 -9.86
C VAL A 136 8.63 -32.76 -8.69
N LYS A 137 9.54 -33.70 -8.64
CA LYS A 137 9.54 -34.88 -7.78
C LYS A 137 9.34 -34.67 -6.26
N HIS A 138 9.53 -33.45 -5.76
CA HIS A 138 9.46 -33.15 -4.34
C HIS A 138 8.25 -32.23 -3.95
N GLU A 139 7.40 -31.89 -4.91
CA GLU A 139 6.21 -31.11 -4.66
C GLU A 139 5.05 -32.00 -4.22
N GLU A 140 4.35 -31.60 -3.18
CA GLU A 140 3.14 -32.28 -2.75
C GLU A 140 1.97 -31.90 -3.63
N LYS A 141 1.14 -32.88 -3.97
CA LYS A 141 -0.11 -32.64 -4.69
C LYS A 141 -1.10 -31.92 -3.77
N ILE A 142 -1.78 -30.91 -4.31
CA ILE A 142 -2.90 -30.29 -3.62
C ILE A 142 -4.13 -31.17 -3.83
N GLU A 143 -4.44 -31.97 -2.81
CA GLU A 143 -5.60 -32.87 -2.84
C GLU A 143 -6.91 -32.10 -2.60
N ALA A 144 -8.01 -32.70 -3.07
CA ALA A 144 -9.36 -32.21 -2.73
C ALA A 144 -9.59 -32.32 -1.22
N GLY A 145 -10.04 -31.26 -0.59
CA GLY A 145 -10.29 -31.24 0.84
C GLY A 145 -10.46 -29.85 1.41
N ASP A 146 -10.49 -29.77 2.74
CA ASP A 146 -10.57 -28.48 3.44
C ASP A 146 -9.16 -27.86 3.57
N TRP A 147 -9.02 -26.64 3.08
CA TRP A 147 -7.77 -25.88 3.13
C TRP A 147 -7.94 -24.62 3.95
N LEU A 148 -6.85 -24.16 4.56
CA LEU A 148 -6.81 -22.93 5.36
C LEU A 148 -7.19 -21.72 4.49
N PHE A 149 -8.20 -20.96 4.92
CA PHE A 149 -8.57 -19.68 4.35
C PHE A 149 -7.86 -18.53 5.08
N ILE A 150 -8.06 -18.45 6.41
CA ILE A 150 -7.37 -17.49 7.26
C ILE A 150 -7.01 -18.12 8.62
N PRO A 151 -5.83 -17.76 9.20
CA PRO A 151 -5.48 -18.08 10.57
C PRO A 151 -6.12 -17.05 11.51
N LEU A 152 -6.94 -17.48 12.46
CA LEU A 152 -7.53 -16.59 13.48
C LEU A 152 -6.57 -16.30 14.65
N ASN A 153 -5.61 -17.17 14.88
CA ASN A 153 -4.61 -17.05 15.94
C ASN A 153 -3.36 -16.25 15.53
N ASP A 154 -3.30 -15.75 14.29
CA ASP A 154 -2.20 -14.88 13.85
C ASP A 154 -2.39 -13.45 14.39
N PRO A 155 -1.36 -12.85 15.03
CA PRO A 155 -1.48 -11.51 15.61
C PRO A 155 -1.69 -10.39 14.59
N SER A 156 -1.42 -10.65 13.32
CA SER A 156 -1.69 -9.69 12.23
C SER A 156 -3.13 -9.75 11.71
N GLN A 157 -3.91 -10.76 12.11
CA GLN A 157 -5.28 -10.94 11.66
C GLN A 157 -6.18 -9.84 12.22
N ARG A 158 -7.00 -9.22 11.35
CA ARG A 158 -7.94 -8.14 11.69
C ARG A 158 -9.38 -8.61 11.81
N ILE A 159 -9.65 -9.87 11.49
CA ILE A 159 -10.95 -10.50 11.70
C ILE A 159 -10.92 -11.29 12.99
N GLN A 160 -11.95 -11.10 13.80
CA GLN A 160 -12.15 -11.76 15.08
C GLN A 160 -13.38 -12.67 15.01
N PHE A 161 -13.35 -13.78 15.73
CA PHE A 161 -14.46 -14.74 15.82
C PHE A 161 -14.84 -14.99 17.27
N ASP A 162 -16.09 -14.76 17.63
CA ASP A 162 -16.61 -14.95 18.97
C ASP A 162 -17.20 -16.36 19.21
N GLY A 163 -17.03 -17.27 18.25
CA GLY A 163 -17.63 -18.60 18.23
C GLY A 163 -18.95 -18.65 17.46
N LYS A 164 -19.45 -17.51 16.96
CA LYS A 164 -20.72 -17.41 16.23
C LYS A 164 -20.66 -16.42 15.07
N THR A 165 -19.99 -15.31 15.24
CA THR A 165 -20.00 -14.19 14.30
C THR A 165 -18.58 -13.68 14.08
N PHE A 166 -18.25 -13.33 12.84
CA PHE A 166 -17.02 -12.65 12.48
C PHE A 166 -17.23 -11.16 12.49
N THR A 167 -16.28 -10.44 13.10
CA THR A 167 -16.23 -8.97 13.15
C THR A 167 -14.85 -8.48 12.78
N VAL A 168 -14.75 -7.26 12.31
CA VAL A 168 -13.47 -6.61 11.96
C VAL A 168 -12.98 -5.79 13.15
N GLU A 169 -11.68 -5.76 13.37
CA GLU A 169 -11.05 -4.83 14.30
C GLU A 169 -11.37 -3.39 13.88
N SER A 170 -11.84 -2.58 14.85
CA SER A 170 -12.28 -1.22 14.59
C SER A 170 -11.19 -0.37 13.93
N GLY A 171 -11.55 0.29 12.84
CA GLY A 171 -10.67 1.11 12.01
C GLY A 171 -10.07 0.38 10.81
N TYR A 172 -10.24 -0.94 10.71
CA TYR A 172 -9.76 -1.74 9.59
C TYR A 172 -10.86 -2.16 8.60
N GLU A 173 -12.09 -1.73 8.80
CA GLU A 173 -13.24 -2.15 7.98
C GLU A 173 -13.01 -1.91 6.48
N ASN A 174 -12.46 -0.75 6.13
CA ASN A 174 -12.15 -0.36 4.75
C ASN A 174 -10.68 -0.60 4.34
N HIS A 175 -9.88 -1.28 5.16
CA HIS A 175 -8.56 -1.72 4.76
C HIS A 175 -8.65 -3.00 3.92
N PRO A 176 -7.66 -3.29 3.05
CA PRO A 176 -7.66 -4.54 2.30
C PRO A 176 -7.65 -5.73 3.25
N MET A 177 -8.36 -6.79 2.88
CA MET A 177 -8.25 -8.08 3.54
C MET A 177 -6.82 -8.57 3.44
N THR A 178 -6.22 -8.92 4.58
CA THR A 178 -4.84 -9.41 4.67
C THR A 178 -4.75 -10.71 5.47
N SER A 179 -3.57 -11.30 5.53
CA SER A 179 -3.35 -12.60 6.19
C SER A 179 -4.31 -13.68 5.71
N VAL A 180 -4.61 -13.62 4.41
CA VAL A 180 -5.48 -14.55 3.68
C VAL A 180 -4.62 -15.43 2.78
N THR A 181 -4.87 -16.73 2.79
CA THR A 181 -4.22 -17.66 1.87
C THR A 181 -4.79 -17.52 0.46
N TRP A 182 -4.11 -18.11 -0.53
CA TRP A 182 -4.66 -18.19 -1.88
C TRP A 182 -6.02 -18.94 -1.90
N PHE A 183 -6.16 -19.99 -1.09
CA PHE A 183 -7.42 -20.73 -0.98
C PHE A 183 -8.55 -19.86 -0.42
N GLY A 184 -8.25 -19.01 0.56
CA GLY A 184 -9.23 -18.07 1.11
C GLY A 184 -9.65 -17.00 0.12
N ALA A 185 -8.72 -16.49 -0.67
CA ALA A 185 -8.99 -15.54 -1.75
C ALA A 185 -9.81 -16.19 -2.89
N TRP A 186 -9.42 -17.40 -3.31
CA TRP A 186 -10.15 -18.20 -4.29
C TRP A 186 -11.58 -18.51 -3.81
N GLY A 187 -11.73 -18.93 -2.56
CA GLY A 187 -13.04 -19.27 -1.96
C GLY A 187 -13.97 -18.07 -1.91
N TYR A 188 -13.45 -16.89 -1.52
CA TYR A 188 -14.23 -15.64 -1.53
C TYR A 188 -14.74 -15.29 -2.93
N CYS A 189 -13.84 -15.24 -3.92
CA CYS A 189 -14.24 -14.89 -5.28
C CYS A 189 -15.25 -15.90 -5.81
N GLY A 190 -15.02 -17.21 -5.63
CA GLY A 190 -15.94 -18.27 -6.08
C GLY A 190 -17.31 -18.23 -5.41
N TYR A 191 -17.38 -17.84 -4.14
CA TYR A 191 -18.64 -17.68 -3.42
C TYR A 191 -19.56 -16.63 -4.06
N TYR A 192 -18.97 -15.57 -4.63
CA TYR A 192 -19.67 -14.50 -5.33
C TYR A 192 -19.66 -14.65 -6.86
N GLU A 193 -19.56 -15.90 -7.37
CA GLU A 193 -19.60 -16.21 -8.80
C GLU A 193 -18.55 -15.45 -9.63
N SER A 194 -17.39 -15.20 -9.02
CA SER A 194 -16.24 -14.54 -9.61
C SER A 194 -14.98 -15.40 -9.43
N ARG A 195 -13.85 -14.92 -9.84
CA ARG A 195 -12.55 -15.63 -9.72
C ARG A 195 -11.41 -14.66 -9.46
N LEU A 196 -10.25 -15.17 -9.10
CA LEU A 196 -9.02 -14.39 -9.09
C LEU A 196 -8.63 -14.00 -10.54
N PRO A 197 -8.04 -12.80 -10.76
CA PRO A 197 -7.54 -12.39 -12.06
C PRO A 197 -6.37 -13.27 -12.49
N THR A 198 -6.22 -13.51 -13.79
CA THR A 198 -4.95 -13.96 -14.33
C THR A 198 -3.89 -12.86 -14.23
N GLU A 199 -2.60 -13.20 -14.33
CA GLU A 199 -1.53 -12.21 -14.37
C GLU A 199 -1.71 -11.21 -15.52
N MET A 200 -2.16 -11.69 -16.69
CA MET A 200 -2.42 -10.83 -17.86
C MET A 200 -3.57 -9.87 -17.62
N GLU A 201 -4.68 -10.35 -17.06
CA GLU A 201 -5.83 -9.49 -16.71
C GLU A 201 -5.43 -8.45 -15.66
N TRP A 202 -4.73 -8.88 -14.61
CA TRP A 202 -4.25 -7.97 -13.57
C TRP A 202 -3.35 -6.87 -14.14
N GLU A 203 -2.35 -7.24 -14.96
CA GLU A 203 -1.40 -6.29 -15.50
C GLU A 203 -2.05 -5.33 -16.51
N LYS A 204 -2.94 -5.83 -17.38
CA LYS A 204 -3.72 -4.96 -18.28
C LYS A 204 -4.57 -3.96 -17.50
N ALA A 205 -5.24 -4.40 -16.45
CA ALA A 205 -6.05 -3.53 -15.59
C ALA A 205 -5.19 -2.45 -14.90
N ALA A 206 -3.96 -2.79 -14.51
CA ALA A 206 -3.02 -1.87 -13.88
C ALA A 206 -2.39 -0.89 -14.88
N ARG A 207 -1.90 -1.37 -16.01
CA ARG A 207 -1.08 -0.63 -16.97
C ARG A 207 -1.89 0.07 -18.06
N GLY A 208 -3.03 -0.49 -18.45
CA GLY A 208 -3.72 -0.10 -19.68
C GLY A 208 -3.09 -0.76 -20.92
N THR A 209 -2.93 0.02 -22.00
CA THR A 209 -2.40 -0.47 -23.27
C THR A 209 -1.07 0.15 -23.67
N ASP A 210 -0.48 0.98 -22.84
CA ASP A 210 0.83 1.59 -23.02
C ASP A 210 1.93 0.89 -22.22
N GLU A 211 3.14 1.44 -22.21
CA GLU A 211 4.36 0.86 -21.63
C GLU A 211 4.69 1.39 -20.22
N ARG A 212 3.73 2.08 -19.58
CA ARG A 212 3.95 2.71 -18.26
C ARG A 212 4.41 1.73 -17.19
N PRO A 213 5.39 2.11 -16.34
CA PRO A 213 5.88 1.28 -15.25
C PRO A 213 4.94 1.25 -14.05
N PHE A 214 4.14 2.28 -13.81
CA PHE A 214 3.20 2.38 -12.70
C PHE A 214 1.78 2.64 -13.20
N PRO A 215 0.73 2.28 -12.44
CA PRO A 215 -0.65 2.48 -12.88
C PRO A 215 -0.98 3.92 -13.30
N TRP A 216 -0.35 4.91 -12.67
CA TRP A 216 -0.56 6.34 -12.90
C TRP A 216 0.43 6.98 -13.89
N GLY A 217 1.47 6.28 -14.35
CA GLY A 217 2.46 6.85 -15.30
C GLY A 217 3.89 6.39 -15.06
N ASP A 218 4.86 7.26 -15.36
CA ASP A 218 6.27 6.89 -15.48
C ASP A 218 7.07 7.01 -14.18
N GLU A 219 6.65 7.87 -13.27
CA GLU A 219 7.40 8.19 -12.05
C GLU A 219 6.57 7.87 -10.81
N ILE A 220 7.26 7.60 -9.70
CA ILE A 220 6.65 7.36 -8.41
C ILE A 220 7.13 8.41 -7.39
N ALA A 221 6.17 8.98 -6.69
CA ALA A 221 6.37 9.80 -5.50
C ALA A 221 5.79 9.07 -4.27
N ARG A 222 6.10 9.55 -3.09
CA ARG A 222 5.58 8.99 -1.83
C ARG A 222 4.08 9.06 -1.72
N GLU A 223 3.51 10.09 -2.32
CA GLU A 223 2.10 10.40 -2.32
C GLU A 223 1.29 9.57 -3.32
N ASN A 224 1.94 8.65 -4.07
CA ASN A 224 1.27 7.78 -5.04
C ASN A 224 0.80 6.45 -4.46
N ALA A 225 1.47 5.88 -3.47
CA ALA A 225 1.16 4.54 -2.97
C ALA A 225 1.68 4.32 -1.54
N ASN A 226 1.09 3.36 -0.84
CA ASN A 226 1.62 2.84 0.41
C ASN A 226 2.71 1.79 0.11
N PHE A 227 3.97 2.15 0.35
CA PHE A 227 5.15 1.29 0.16
C PHE A 227 6.22 1.64 1.21
N TYR A 228 7.28 0.86 1.30
CA TYR A 228 8.34 1.09 2.28
C TYR A 228 8.93 2.50 2.15
N SER A 229 8.84 3.27 3.23
CA SER A 229 9.30 4.69 3.27
C SER A 229 8.40 5.68 2.50
N SER A 230 7.11 5.38 2.29
CA SER A 230 6.11 6.33 1.75
C SER A 230 5.89 7.52 2.69
N ARG A 231 6.11 7.32 4.01
CA ARG A 231 5.88 8.30 5.07
C ARG A 231 4.44 8.79 5.15
N ASP A 232 3.52 7.92 4.80
CA ASP A 232 2.11 8.14 4.95
C ASP A 232 1.65 7.98 6.42
N PRO A 233 0.40 8.31 6.75
CA PRO A 233 -0.11 8.19 8.12
C PRO A 233 -0.14 6.77 8.70
N PHE A 234 0.04 5.74 7.86
CA PHE A 234 0.00 4.33 8.23
C PHE A 234 1.39 3.73 8.42
N GLU A 235 2.44 4.44 7.98
CA GLU A 235 3.82 3.99 8.16
C GLU A 235 4.28 4.23 9.60
N ASP A 236 4.61 3.15 10.32
CA ASP A 236 5.19 3.21 11.65
C ASP A 236 6.68 2.84 11.60
N MET A 237 7.52 3.84 11.50
CA MET A 237 8.98 3.68 11.49
C MET A 237 9.55 3.15 12.82
N SER A 238 8.76 3.12 13.90
CA SER A 238 9.22 2.68 15.24
C SER A 238 9.08 1.17 15.45
N THR A 239 8.26 0.47 14.66
CA THR A 239 7.87 -0.92 14.87
C THR A 239 8.28 -1.89 13.77
N PHE A 240 9.10 -1.50 12.82
CA PHE A 240 9.51 -2.32 11.66
C PHE A 240 8.31 -2.83 10.81
N GLY A 241 7.27 -2.06 10.68
CA GLY A 241 6.14 -2.44 9.84
C GLY A 241 5.28 -1.27 9.47
N SER A 242 5.00 -1.13 8.20
CA SER A 242 3.95 -0.26 7.71
C SER A 242 2.61 -0.96 7.88
N ARG A 243 1.56 -0.21 8.22
CA ARG A 243 0.18 -0.70 8.20
C ARG A 243 -0.39 -0.53 6.80
N THR A 244 -1.43 -1.28 6.46
CA THR A 244 -2.19 -1.03 5.24
C THR A 244 -2.89 0.34 5.32
N SER A 245 -3.12 0.97 4.18
CA SER A 245 -4.03 2.11 4.04
C SER A 245 -5.45 1.63 3.71
N PRO A 246 -6.51 2.40 4.00
CA PRO A 246 -7.84 2.13 3.46
C PRO A 246 -7.80 2.05 1.93
N VAL A 247 -8.64 1.18 1.36
CA VAL A 247 -8.68 1.02 -0.10
C VAL A 247 -9.04 2.34 -0.80
N GLY A 248 -8.34 2.64 -1.89
CA GLY A 248 -8.50 3.88 -2.63
C GLY A 248 -8.02 5.14 -1.91
N PHE A 249 -7.12 5.02 -0.95
CA PHE A 249 -6.59 6.17 -0.21
C PHE A 249 -5.84 7.16 -1.11
N TYR A 250 -5.06 6.68 -2.08
CA TYR A 250 -4.25 7.49 -2.99
C TYR A 250 -5.06 7.96 -4.20
N ASN A 251 -6.02 8.84 -3.96
CA ASN A 251 -7.03 9.31 -4.93
C ASN A 251 -7.01 10.84 -5.17
N GLY A 252 -5.91 11.50 -4.85
CA GLY A 252 -5.75 12.94 -5.02
C GLY A 252 -6.36 13.79 -3.89
N LYS A 253 -7.01 13.17 -2.89
CA LYS A 253 -7.55 13.90 -1.74
C LYS A 253 -6.45 14.32 -0.77
N ASN A 254 -6.74 15.38 -0.03
CA ASN A 254 -5.97 15.79 1.13
C ASN A 254 -6.65 15.24 2.40
N TYR A 255 -5.91 14.42 3.14
CA TYR A 255 -6.34 13.85 4.41
C TYR A 255 -5.59 14.56 5.54
N ASP A 256 -6.21 15.57 6.13
CA ASP A 256 -5.64 16.42 7.20
C ASP A 256 -4.29 17.03 6.80
N SER A 257 -3.19 16.37 7.12
CA SER A 257 -1.82 16.82 6.83
C SER A 257 -1.12 16.03 5.72
N TYR A 258 -1.80 15.06 5.09
CA TYR A 258 -1.22 14.21 4.05
C TYR A 258 -1.97 14.38 2.73
N GLN A 259 -1.30 14.97 1.75
CA GLN A 259 -1.83 15.13 0.39
C GLN A 259 -1.46 13.90 -0.42
N THR A 260 -2.45 13.22 -1.00
CA THR A 260 -2.20 12.12 -1.95
C THR A 260 -2.20 12.63 -3.39
N ILE A 261 -1.60 11.83 -4.30
CA ILE A 261 -1.75 11.99 -5.74
C ILE A 261 -2.83 11.00 -6.21
N ASP A 262 -3.61 11.37 -7.21
CA ASP A 262 -4.55 10.43 -7.83
C ASP A 262 -3.77 9.37 -8.60
N SER A 263 -3.79 8.17 -8.06
CA SER A 263 -3.00 7.03 -8.52
C SER A 263 -3.86 5.93 -9.15
N ALA A 264 -5.01 6.33 -9.67
CA ALA A 264 -5.85 5.44 -10.44
C ALA A 264 -5.14 4.90 -11.68
N SER A 265 -5.40 3.63 -12.03
CA SER A 265 -4.99 3.05 -13.30
C SER A 265 -5.74 3.72 -14.47
N PRO A 266 -5.36 3.48 -15.74
CA PRO A 266 -6.08 4.01 -16.89
C PRO A 266 -7.57 3.65 -16.92
N TYR A 267 -7.96 2.60 -16.24
CA TYR A 267 -9.35 2.16 -16.13
C TYR A 267 -10.03 2.58 -14.82
N GLY A 268 -9.35 3.37 -13.96
CA GLY A 268 -9.92 3.88 -12.72
C GLY A 268 -9.81 2.92 -11.53
N LEU A 269 -8.88 1.94 -11.56
CA LEU A 269 -8.63 1.06 -10.43
C LEU A 269 -7.63 1.71 -9.47
N TYR A 270 -7.85 1.52 -8.19
CA TYR A 270 -6.95 1.94 -7.12
C TYR A 270 -6.19 0.76 -6.52
N ASP A 271 -5.10 1.06 -5.79
CA ASP A 271 -4.25 0.10 -5.09
C ASP A 271 -3.66 -0.99 -6.01
N MET A 272 -3.49 -0.66 -7.33
CA MET A 272 -2.81 -1.55 -8.27
C MET A 272 -1.27 -1.52 -8.10
N ALA A 273 -0.76 -0.71 -7.17
CA ALA A 273 0.64 -0.65 -6.78
C ALA A 273 0.76 -0.26 -5.31
N GLY A 274 1.47 -1.04 -4.52
CA GLY A 274 1.63 -0.85 -3.08
C GLY A 274 0.47 -1.41 -2.25
N ASN A 275 0.40 -1.04 -0.99
CA ASN A 275 -0.55 -1.50 0.01
C ASN A 275 -0.41 -3.01 0.29
N VAL A 276 -0.91 -3.88 -0.57
CA VAL A 276 -0.79 -5.33 -0.45
C VAL A 276 -0.44 -6.01 -1.78
N TRP A 277 0.39 -7.04 -1.74
CA TRP A 277 0.50 -8.00 -2.83
C TRP A 277 -0.86 -8.65 -3.09
N GLN A 278 -1.23 -8.83 -4.34
CA GLN A 278 -2.53 -9.35 -4.74
C GLN A 278 -2.40 -10.72 -5.37
N TRP A 279 -3.05 -11.73 -4.78
CA TRP A 279 -3.11 -13.07 -5.34
C TRP A 279 -3.73 -13.07 -6.74
N THR A 280 -3.14 -13.84 -7.66
CA THR A 280 -3.70 -14.15 -8.98
C THR A 280 -4.12 -15.62 -9.08
N GLY A 281 -4.86 -15.95 -10.14
CA GLY A 281 -5.32 -17.32 -10.41
C GLY A 281 -4.26 -18.21 -11.03
N ASP A 282 -3.16 -17.61 -11.54
CA ASP A 282 -2.14 -18.38 -12.28
C ASP A 282 -1.21 -19.17 -11.34
N VAL A 283 -0.79 -20.31 -11.84
CA VAL A 283 0.12 -21.24 -11.18
C VAL A 283 1.51 -21.07 -11.79
N TYR A 284 2.53 -21.00 -10.95
CA TYR A 284 3.92 -21.05 -11.42
C TYR A 284 4.18 -22.43 -12.06
N GLU A 285 4.53 -22.42 -13.34
CA GLU A 285 4.67 -23.65 -14.14
C GLU A 285 5.66 -24.61 -13.51
N GLY A 286 5.20 -25.84 -13.30
CA GLY A 286 6.00 -26.92 -12.69
C GLY A 286 6.09 -26.90 -11.16
N MET A 287 5.43 -25.97 -10.48
CA MET A 287 5.38 -25.84 -9.02
C MET A 287 3.96 -25.48 -8.55
N HIS A 288 3.65 -25.69 -7.25
CA HIS A 288 2.35 -25.30 -6.68
C HIS A 288 2.21 -23.81 -6.37
N TYR A 289 3.22 -23.02 -6.61
CA TYR A 289 3.22 -21.62 -6.25
C TYR A 289 2.17 -20.84 -7.05
N ARG A 290 1.58 -19.86 -6.39
CA ARG A 290 0.65 -18.89 -6.99
C ARG A 290 1.35 -17.57 -7.12
N PHE A 291 1.08 -16.86 -8.20
CA PHE A 291 1.63 -15.54 -8.41
C PHE A 291 0.90 -14.47 -7.61
N MET A 292 1.64 -13.43 -7.27
CA MET A 292 1.16 -12.21 -6.65
C MET A 292 1.69 -11.00 -7.41
N ARG A 293 0.91 -9.94 -7.48
CA ARG A 293 1.18 -8.73 -8.23
C ARG A 293 1.03 -7.47 -7.37
N GLY A 294 1.60 -6.33 -7.83
CA GLY A 294 1.35 -5.00 -7.30
C GLY A 294 2.33 -4.50 -6.26
N GLY A 295 3.14 -5.35 -5.64
CA GLY A 295 3.95 -4.93 -4.50
C GLY A 295 3.12 -4.72 -3.23
N SER A 296 3.74 -4.30 -2.16
CA SER A 296 3.05 -4.04 -0.88
C SER A 296 3.71 -2.90 -0.12
N LYS A 297 3.10 -2.53 1.00
CA LYS A 297 3.60 -1.57 1.98
C LYS A 297 5.02 -1.89 2.52
N ASP A 298 5.47 -3.11 2.40
CA ASP A 298 6.74 -3.61 2.97
C ASP A 298 7.88 -3.69 1.94
N VAL A 299 7.65 -3.30 0.68
CA VAL A 299 8.64 -3.37 -0.39
C VAL A 299 9.03 -1.98 -0.92
N TYR A 300 10.13 -1.91 -1.67
CA TYR A 300 10.59 -0.67 -2.27
C TYR A 300 9.81 -0.32 -3.56
N ASP A 301 9.94 0.92 -3.99
CA ASP A 301 9.30 1.48 -5.19
C ASP A 301 9.54 0.65 -6.46
N MET A 302 10.71 0.03 -6.59
CA MET A 302 11.02 -0.81 -7.75
C MET A 302 10.13 -2.05 -7.86
N ASP A 303 9.60 -2.54 -6.74
CA ASP A 303 8.73 -3.72 -6.68
C ASP A 303 7.25 -3.37 -6.97
N LEU A 304 6.94 -2.08 -7.09
CA LEU A 304 5.59 -1.59 -7.40
C LEU A 304 5.32 -1.48 -8.92
N ARG A 305 6.33 -1.73 -9.75
CA ARG A 305 6.14 -1.69 -11.21
C ARG A 305 5.14 -2.77 -11.64
N VAL A 306 4.30 -2.42 -12.58
CA VAL A 306 3.16 -3.26 -13.02
C VAL A 306 3.57 -4.65 -13.52
N TRP A 307 4.81 -4.83 -14.01
CA TRP A 307 5.33 -6.13 -14.46
C TRP A 307 6.00 -6.95 -13.38
N VAL A 308 6.25 -6.39 -12.19
CA VAL A 308 6.88 -7.14 -11.10
C VAL A 308 5.89 -8.15 -10.54
N ARG A 309 6.37 -9.35 -10.35
CA ARG A 309 5.61 -10.46 -9.78
C ARG A 309 6.39 -11.16 -8.67
N ASN A 310 5.66 -11.64 -7.72
CA ASN A 310 6.14 -12.51 -6.66
C ASN A 310 5.36 -13.82 -6.69
N ASN A 311 5.77 -14.80 -5.93
CA ASN A 311 5.05 -16.07 -5.82
C ASN A 311 5.25 -16.67 -4.43
N ALA A 312 4.29 -17.48 -4.01
CA ALA A 312 4.38 -18.25 -2.77
C ALA A 312 3.52 -19.52 -2.88
N THR A 313 3.70 -20.42 -1.91
CA THR A 313 2.80 -21.57 -1.77
C THR A 313 1.37 -21.07 -1.54
N PRO A 314 0.33 -21.81 -2.01
CA PRO A 314 -1.06 -21.36 -1.85
C PRO A 314 -1.53 -21.34 -0.38
N THR A 315 -0.78 -21.90 0.55
CA THR A 315 -1.00 -21.83 2.00
C THR A 315 -0.31 -20.64 2.66
N TYR A 316 0.49 -19.87 1.93
CA TYR A 316 1.16 -18.69 2.44
C TYR A 316 0.14 -17.59 2.75
N PHE A 317 0.38 -16.87 3.83
CA PHE A 317 -0.35 -15.66 4.22
C PHE A 317 0.60 -14.64 4.86
N SER A 318 0.25 -13.38 4.78
CA SER A 318 1.06 -12.29 5.33
C SER A 318 0.19 -11.03 5.51
N PRO A 319 0.52 -10.13 6.46
CA PRO A 319 -0.15 -8.83 6.58
C PRO A 319 0.07 -7.88 5.39
N GLY A 320 0.92 -8.26 4.44
CA GLY A 320 1.15 -7.55 3.19
C GLY A 320 0.59 -8.27 1.95
N VAL A 321 -0.32 -9.23 2.12
CA VAL A 321 -0.92 -9.99 1.02
C VAL A 321 -2.45 -9.98 1.12
N GLY A 322 -3.09 -9.55 0.05
CA GLY A 322 -4.53 -9.50 -0.15
C GLY A 322 -4.93 -9.97 -1.55
N PHE A 323 -6.05 -9.49 -2.07
CA PHE A 323 -6.56 -9.86 -3.40
C PHE A 323 -7.71 -8.99 -3.87
N ARG A 324 -8.04 -9.10 -5.17
CA ARG A 324 -9.28 -8.63 -5.79
C ARG A 324 -9.83 -9.67 -6.74
N CYS A 325 -11.11 -9.57 -7.11
CA CYS A 325 -11.77 -10.53 -8.00
C CYS A 325 -12.04 -9.95 -9.39
N VAL A 326 -12.22 -10.86 -10.36
CA VAL A 326 -12.70 -10.60 -11.72
C VAL A 326 -13.91 -11.50 -12.07
N LYS A 327 -14.71 -11.06 -13.02
CA LYS A 327 -15.85 -11.84 -13.56
C LYS A 327 -16.04 -11.59 -15.05
#